data_31b90c7519aa0c1234b453090bbf5750
#
_entry.id   31b90c7519aa0c1234b453090bbf5750
#
_cell.length_a   1.000
_cell.length_b   1.000
_cell.length_c   1.000
_cell.angle_alpha   90.00
_cell.angle_beta   90.00
_cell.angle_gamma   90.00
#
_symmetry.space_group_name_H-M   'P 1'
#
loop_
_entity.id
_entity.type
_entity.pdbx_description
1 polymer ?
#
loop_
_entity_poly.entity_id
_entity_poly.type
_entity_poly.pdbx_seq_one_letter_code
_entity_poly.pdbx_strand_id
1 'polypeptide(L)'
;MNDKSALAQAITLTDEILQVLENGEFDRISDLESKRKPYIEQIFTESLEQIDLIKARHLQNLNQQVVDKLNLFKNAIILRQSEVRTASKATRAYLDHDSVPK
;
A
#
# COMPACT_ATOMS: atom_id res chain seq x y z
N MET A 1 22.09 -5.28 -20.55
CA MET A 1 22.12 -3.86 -20.17
C MET A 1 21.08 -3.58 -19.12
N ASN A 2 21.48 -2.95 -18.05
CA ASN A 2 20.51 -2.55 -17.04
C ASN A 2 19.75 -1.34 -17.56
N ASP A 3 18.44 -1.47 -17.62
CA ASP A 3 17.58 -0.35 -17.94
C ASP A 3 17.52 0.57 -16.71
N LYS A 4 18.08 1.76 -16.84
CA LYS A 4 18.11 2.76 -15.77
C LYS A 4 17.08 3.86 -15.97
N SER A 5 16.14 3.68 -16.87
CA SER A 5 15.08 4.66 -17.08
C SER A 5 14.26 4.82 -15.79
N ALA A 6 13.66 6.00 -15.63
CA ALA A 6 12.78 6.26 -14.49
C ALA A 6 11.67 5.22 -14.41
N LEU A 7 11.12 4.84 -15.57
CA LEU A 7 10.05 3.85 -15.65
C LEU A 7 10.52 2.48 -15.16
N ALA A 8 11.69 2.02 -15.59
CA ALA A 8 12.25 0.74 -15.15
C ALA A 8 12.53 0.74 -13.63
N GLN A 9 13.07 1.83 -13.12
CA GLN A 9 13.34 1.97 -11.68
C GLN A 9 12.03 1.97 -10.89
N ALA A 10 11.02 2.67 -11.37
CA ALA A 10 9.71 2.69 -10.73
C ALA A 10 9.07 1.29 -10.71
N ILE A 11 9.20 0.53 -11.78
CA ILE A 11 8.70 -0.85 -11.86
C ILE A 11 9.40 -1.72 -10.80
N THR A 12 10.73 -1.66 -10.74
CA THR A 12 11.51 -2.45 -9.78
C THR A 12 11.10 -2.12 -8.34
N LEU A 13 10.99 -0.84 -8.00
CA LEU A 13 10.63 -0.42 -6.65
C LEU A 13 9.19 -0.80 -6.32
N THR A 14 8.27 -0.71 -7.28
CA THR A 14 6.88 -1.10 -7.07
C THR A 14 6.78 -2.61 -6.82
N ASP A 15 7.55 -3.41 -7.54
CA ASP A 15 7.61 -4.85 -7.32
C ASP A 15 8.17 -5.17 -5.93
N GLU A 16 9.19 -4.46 -5.48
CA GLU A 16 9.71 -4.61 -4.11
C GLU A 16 8.66 -4.27 -3.06
N ILE A 17 7.87 -3.23 -3.29
CA ILE A 17 6.77 -2.87 -2.39
C ILE A 17 5.76 -4.01 -2.30
N LEU A 18 5.40 -4.61 -3.43
CA LEU A 18 4.50 -5.76 -3.43
C LEU A 18 5.06 -6.92 -2.62
N GLN A 19 6.34 -7.24 -2.78
CA GLN A 19 6.98 -8.30 -2.03
C GLN A 19 7.00 -8.02 -0.53
N VAL A 20 7.31 -6.79 -0.15
CA VAL A 20 7.30 -6.36 1.24
C VAL A 20 5.90 -6.48 1.84
N LEU A 21 4.87 -6.10 1.08
CA LEU A 21 3.49 -6.26 1.52
C LEU A 21 3.12 -7.73 1.73
N GLU A 22 3.52 -8.59 0.81
CA GLU A 22 3.26 -10.03 0.91
C GLU A 22 3.97 -10.66 2.10
N ASN A 23 5.15 -10.15 2.46
CA ASN A 23 5.93 -10.64 3.58
C ASN A 23 5.55 -10.00 4.91
N GLY A 24 4.68 -9.00 4.91
CA GLY A 24 4.27 -8.30 6.12
C GLY A 24 5.30 -7.33 6.68
N GLU A 25 6.29 -6.95 5.90
CA GLU A 25 7.37 -6.05 6.32
C GLU A 25 6.97 -4.58 6.10
N PHE A 26 5.89 -4.15 6.73
CA PHE A 26 5.26 -2.85 6.49
C PHE A 26 6.15 -1.65 6.80
N ASP A 27 7.10 -1.81 7.68
CA ASP A 27 8.05 -0.75 8.06
C ASP A 27 8.97 -0.34 6.90
N ARG A 28 9.12 -1.18 5.89
CA ARG A 28 9.93 -0.90 4.71
C ARG A 28 9.20 -0.14 3.62
N ILE A 29 7.88 -0.07 3.67
CA ILE A 29 7.06 0.52 2.60
C ILE A 29 7.34 2.01 2.46
N SER A 30 7.41 2.74 3.56
CA SER A 30 7.66 4.19 3.55
C SER A 30 9.00 4.53 2.88
N ASP A 31 10.03 3.74 3.16
CA ASP A 31 11.35 3.93 2.58
C ASP A 31 11.34 3.67 1.07
N LEU A 32 10.69 2.59 0.66
CA LEU A 32 10.55 2.25 -0.75
C LEU A 32 9.72 3.27 -1.51
N GLU A 33 8.65 3.78 -0.91
CA GLU A 33 7.84 4.86 -1.49
C GLU A 33 8.67 6.13 -1.68
N SER A 34 9.48 6.48 -0.71
CA SER A 34 10.36 7.65 -0.80
C SER A 34 11.37 7.50 -1.93
N LYS A 35 11.88 6.30 -2.15
CA LYS A 35 12.79 6.01 -3.26
C LYS A 35 12.08 6.03 -4.61
N ARG A 36 10.84 5.57 -4.66
CA ARG A 36 10.05 5.49 -5.88
C ARG A 36 9.58 6.85 -6.38
N LYS A 37 9.26 7.74 -5.45
CA LYS A 37 8.62 9.03 -5.76
C LYS A 37 9.34 9.85 -6.83
N PRO A 38 10.67 10.07 -6.76
CA PRO A 38 11.36 10.86 -7.78
C PRO A 38 11.28 10.24 -9.18
N TYR A 39 11.26 8.93 -9.28
CA TYR A 39 11.13 8.26 -10.57
C TYR A 39 9.73 8.44 -11.15
N ILE A 40 8.70 8.34 -10.31
CA ILE A 40 7.33 8.60 -10.74
C ILE A 40 7.19 10.03 -11.25
N GLU A 41 7.72 11.00 -10.51
CA GLU A 41 7.70 12.40 -10.93
C GLU A 41 8.42 12.62 -12.26
N GLN A 42 9.55 11.95 -12.45
CA GLN A 42 10.31 12.04 -13.69
C GLN A 42 9.51 11.50 -14.89
N ILE A 43 8.77 10.41 -14.69
CA ILE A 43 7.94 9.82 -15.75
C ILE A 43 6.93 10.86 -16.27
N PHE A 44 6.32 11.63 -15.38
CA PHE A 44 5.34 12.64 -15.77
C PHE A 44 5.95 13.81 -16.53
N THR A 45 7.26 13.98 -16.52
CA THR A 45 7.94 15.03 -17.30
C THR A 45 8.35 14.55 -18.70
N GLU A 46 8.26 13.26 -18.96
CA GLU A 46 8.65 12.69 -20.25
C GLU A 46 7.52 12.84 -21.27
N SER A 47 7.89 13.02 -22.53
CA SER A 47 6.90 13.05 -23.59
C SER A 47 6.32 11.67 -23.86
N LEU A 48 5.08 11.61 -24.33
CA LEU A 48 4.43 10.33 -24.66
C LEU A 48 5.22 9.51 -25.66
N GLU A 49 5.95 10.17 -26.55
CA GLU A 49 6.77 9.49 -27.56
C GLU A 49 7.96 8.75 -26.96
N GLN A 50 8.43 9.20 -25.81
CA GLN A 50 9.58 8.63 -25.13
C GLN A 50 9.21 7.54 -24.13
N ILE A 51 7.92 7.43 -23.80
CA ILE A 51 7.44 6.46 -22.83
C ILE A 51 7.20 5.10 -23.50
N ASP A 52 7.78 4.06 -22.91
CA ASP A 52 7.47 2.68 -23.30
C ASP A 52 6.08 2.33 -22.76
N LEU A 53 5.10 2.30 -23.63
CA LEU A 53 3.70 2.06 -23.23
C LEU A 53 3.49 0.69 -22.60
N ILE A 54 4.24 -0.31 -23.03
CA ILE A 54 4.14 -1.66 -22.45
C ILE A 54 4.60 -1.63 -20.99
N LYS A 55 5.76 -1.01 -20.75
CA LYS A 55 6.29 -0.87 -19.38
C LYS A 55 5.40 0.04 -18.53
N ALA A 56 4.88 1.12 -19.11
CA ALA A 56 3.98 2.01 -18.39
C ALA A 56 2.71 1.28 -17.94
N ARG A 57 2.15 0.43 -18.80
CA ARG A 57 1.00 -0.40 -18.44
C ARG A 57 1.37 -1.41 -17.35
N HIS A 58 2.54 -2.01 -17.44
CA HIS A 58 3.02 -2.93 -16.42
C HIS A 58 3.16 -2.24 -15.07
N LEU A 59 3.74 -1.05 -15.04
CA LEU A 59 3.83 -0.24 -13.82
C LEU A 59 2.44 0.05 -13.25
N GLN A 60 1.50 0.44 -14.11
CA GLN A 60 0.13 0.72 -13.71
C GLN A 60 -0.53 -0.50 -13.06
N ASN A 61 -0.34 -1.68 -13.66
CA ASN A 61 -0.87 -2.93 -13.12
C ASN A 61 -0.25 -3.27 -11.77
N LEU A 62 1.07 -3.12 -11.63
CA LEU A 62 1.76 -3.35 -10.36
C LEU A 62 1.27 -2.38 -9.30
N ASN A 63 1.13 -1.12 -9.65
CA ASN A 63 0.65 -0.10 -8.72
C ASN A 63 -0.78 -0.39 -8.28
N GLN A 64 -1.63 -0.87 -9.17
CA GLN A 64 -2.99 -1.27 -8.82
C GLN A 64 -2.97 -2.45 -7.82
N GLN A 65 -2.07 -3.41 -8.01
CA GLN A 65 -1.91 -4.51 -7.05
C GLN A 65 -1.46 -4.00 -5.68
N VAL A 66 -0.57 -3.00 -5.63
CA VAL A 66 -0.16 -2.38 -4.37
C VAL A 66 -1.37 -1.75 -3.69
N VAL A 67 -2.15 -0.96 -4.43
CA VAL A 67 -3.35 -0.31 -3.90
C VAL A 67 -4.35 -1.34 -3.37
N ASP A 68 -4.60 -2.39 -4.12
CA ASP A 68 -5.54 -3.45 -3.72
C ASP A 68 -5.08 -4.14 -2.44
N LYS A 69 -3.81 -4.47 -2.33
CA LYS A 69 -3.26 -5.10 -1.12
C LYS A 69 -3.31 -4.17 0.08
N LEU A 70 -2.98 -2.90 -0.10
CA LEU A 70 -3.07 -1.91 0.97
C LEU A 70 -4.51 -1.75 1.44
N ASN A 71 -5.47 -1.75 0.54
CA ASN A 71 -6.88 -1.68 0.90
C ASN A 71 -7.33 -2.92 1.68
N LEU A 72 -6.87 -4.10 1.30
CA LEU A 72 -7.16 -5.32 2.04
C LEU A 72 -6.62 -5.26 3.46
N PHE A 73 -5.38 -4.81 3.64
CA PHE A 73 -4.79 -4.65 4.97
C PHE A 73 -5.51 -3.58 5.78
N LYS A 74 -5.85 -2.46 5.16
CA LYS A 74 -6.60 -1.39 5.81
C LYS A 74 -7.94 -1.90 6.31
N ASN A 75 -8.66 -2.64 5.47
CA ASN A 75 -9.95 -3.22 5.86
C ASN A 75 -9.80 -4.24 6.98
N ALA A 76 -8.77 -5.07 6.93
CA ALA A 76 -8.49 -6.03 8.00
C ALA A 76 -8.21 -5.33 9.33
N ILE A 77 -7.43 -4.24 9.30
CA ILE A 77 -7.14 -3.43 10.49
C ILE A 77 -8.42 -2.80 11.03
N ILE A 78 -9.24 -2.25 10.17
CA ILE A 78 -10.53 -1.65 10.57
C ILE A 78 -11.44 -2.70 11.22
N LEU A 79 -11.53 -3.90 10.64
CA LEU A 79 -12.31 -4.99 11.21
C LEU A 79 -11.79 -5.39 12.59
N ARG A 80 -10.47 -5.53 12.75
CA ARG A 80 -9.88 -5.82 14.05
C ARG A 80 -10.17 -4.75 15.09
N GLN A 81 -10.05 -3.49 14.72
CA GLN A 81 -10.38 -2.39 15.60
C GLN A 81 -11.85 -2.42 16.00
N SER A 82 -12.72 -2.72 15.08
CA SER A 82 -14.15 -2.84 15.34
C SER A 82 -14.44 -3.99 16.32
N GLU A 83 -13.81 -5.14 16.13
CA GLU A 83 -13.95 -6.29 17.03
C GLU A 83 -13.45 -5.96 18.44
N VAL A 84 -12.29 -5.30 18.53
CA VAL A 84 -11.74 -4.89 19.84
C VAL A 84 -12.67 -3.90 20.52
N ARG A 85 -13.21 -2.93 19.82
CA ARG A 85 -14.16 -1.96 20.38
C ARG A 85 -15.42 -2.64 20.87
N THR A 86 -15.95 -3.59 20.13
CA THR A 86 -17.13 -4.34 20.52
C THR A 86 -16.85 -5.17 21.75
N ALA A 87 -15.74 -5.86 21.81
CA ALA A 87 -15.31 -6.62 22.99
C ALA A 87 -15.14 -5.72 24.22
N SER A 88 -14.53 -4.56 24.05
CA SER A 88 -14.34 -3.61 25.13
C SER A 88 -15.67 -3.09 25.67
N LYS A 89 -16.62 -2.82 24.79
CA LYS A 89 -17.98 -2.39 25.20
C LYS A 89 -18.70 -3.48 25.95
N ALA A 90 -18.62 -4.72 25.48
CA ALA A 90 -19.25 -5.85 26.15
C ALA A 90 -18.64 -6.06 27.55
N THR A 91 -17.32 -6.00 27.68
CA THR A 91 -16.63 -6.12 28.94
C THR A 91 -17.04 -5.00 29.90
N ARG A 92 -17.12 -3.79 29.40
CA ARG A 92 -17.53 -2.65 30.20
C ARG A 92 -18.97 -2.79 30.68
N ALA A 93 -19.86 -3.32 29.84
CA ALA A 93 -21.23 -3.56 30.22
C ALA A 93 -21.32 -4.61 31.34
N TYR A 94 -20.46 -5.61 31.32
CA TYR A 94 -20.38 -6.60 32.41
C TYR A 94 -19.84 -6.02 33.68
N LEU A 95 -18.85 -5.16 33.62
CA LEU A 95 -18.23 -4.57 34.81
C LEU A 95 -19.09 -3.47 35.39
N ASP A 96 -19.74 -2.70 34.54
CA ASP A 96 -20.57 -1.55 34.90
C ASP A 96 -22.02 -1.91 34.75
N HIS A 97 -22.49 -2.79 35.52
CA HIS A 97 -23.80 -3.37 35.48
C HIS A 97 -24.96 -2.46 35.11
N ASP A 98 -24.86 -1.21 35.53
CA ASP A 98 -25.87 -0.20 35.28
C ASP A 98 -25.53 0.68 34.08
N SER A 99 -24.36 0.49 33.52
CA SER A 99 -23.95 1.28 32.41
C SER A 99 -24.51 0.67 31.15
N VAL A 100 -25.38 1.37 30.53
CA VAL A 100 -25.96 0.95 29.27
C VAL A 100 -24.86 0.96 28.22
N PRO A 101 -24.66 -0.14 27.49
CA PRO A 101 -23.73 -0.16 26.38
C PRO A 101 -24.18 0.87 25.35
N LYS A 102 -23.30 1.74 25.05
CA LYS A 102 -23.62 2.81 24.13
C LYS A 102 -23.04 2.56 22.77
#